data_bb828c2f41a53a58225244822d0b034e
#
_entry.id   bb828c2f41a53a58225244822d0b034e
#
_cell.length_a   1.000
_cell.length_b   1.000
_cell.length_c   1.000
_cell.angle_alpha   90.00
_cell.angle_beta   90.00
_cell.angle_gamma   90.00
#
_symmetry.space_group_name_H-M   'P 1'
#
loop_
_entity.id
_entity.type
_entity.pdbx_description
1 polymer ?
#
loop_
_entity_poly.entity_id
_entity_poly.type
_entity_poly.pdbx_seq_one_letter_code
_entity_poly.pdbx_strand_id
1 'polypeptide(L)'
;PEYCAACHKQFIDQEVNRVGWVQLQNQYDNWKASHWNHKGDPAHTVECRECHMPLVGSHDPAAGDSSDYNRNSYDGKHRSHRFLAANNMMPNLLHLEGAELQSRLTEQWLHGQFPIPEIRDKWAEGPVVKMRLEAPDEVSPGQLIPFRLILTSNKVGHDFPTGPLDLIQSWVEVSVTDEAGQVIFASGRRNEKHFIEPGTFLFKAEPVDQYGNLIDRHNLWEMVGVRYRRSLFPGYSDTVEYQAACPSSISSSPRVARVGELNETRNFEFAPKG
;
A
#
# COMPACT_ATOMS: atom_id res chain seq x y z
N PRO A 1 21.71 3.15 -6.72
CA PRO A 1 21.01 2.31 -5.73
C PRO A 1 21.86 1.97 -4.51
N GLU A 2 23.16 1.75 -4.67
CA GLU A 2 24.09 1.31 -3.61
C GLU A 2 24.16 2.30 -2.44
N TYR A 3 24.14 3.60 -2.72
CA TYR A 3 24.09 4.64 -1.69
C TYR A 3 22.78 4.53 -0.86
N CYS A 4 21.64 4.31 -1.52
CA CYS A 4 20.37 4.13 -0.85
C CYS A 4 20.35 2.85 0.01
N ALA A 5 21.06 1.80 -0.44
CA ALA A 5 21.16 0.54 0.28
C ALA A 5 21.84 0.67 1.67
N ALA A 6 22.66 1.70 1.88
CA ALA A 6 23.25 1.95 3.21
C ALA A 6 22.21 2.08 4.33
N CYS A 7 21.00 2.62 3.99
CA CYS A 7 19.89 2.74 4.92
C CYS A 7 18.70 1.84 4.57
N HIS A 8 18.53 1.47 3.27
CA HIS A 8 17.37 0.71 2.79
C HIS A 8 17.68 -0.79 2.59
N LYS A 9 18.70 -1.29 3.29
CA LYS A 9 19.03 -2.71 3.46
C LYS A 9 19.58 -2.89 4.89
N GLN A 10 18.67 -3.02 5.85
CA GLN A 10 19.00 -3.03 7.27
C GLN A 10 18.78 -4.40 7.89
N PHE A 11 19.76 -4.81 8.66
CA PHE A 11 19.75 -6.01 9.49
C PHE A 11 20.25 -5.66 10.87
N ILE A 12 19.81 -6.41 11.85
CA ILE A 12 20.41 -6.46 13.19
C ILE A 12 20.97 -7.84 13.42
N ASP A 13 21.96 -7.93 14.29
CA ASP A 13 22.65 -9.16 14.59
C ASP A 13 22.55 -9.53 16.08
N GLN A 14 23.24 -10.60 16.45
CA GLN A 14 23.26 -11.10 17.81
C GLN A 14 23.84 -10.11 18.83
N GLU A 15 24.70 -9.20 18.42
CA GLU A 15 25.25 -8.19 19.33
C GLU A 15 24.14 -7.22 19.78
N VAL A 16 23.18 -6.94 18.90
CA VAL A 16 22.07 -6.04 19.16
C VAL A 16 20.91 -6.77 19.85
N ASN A 17 20.32 -7.78 19.20
CA ASN A 17 19.09 -8.44 19.66
C ASN A 17 19.32 -9.63 20.59
N ARG A 18 20.58 -10.05 20.82
CA ARG A 18 21.00 -11.19 21.65
C ARG A 18 20.60 -12.57 21.14
N VAL A 19 20.03 -12.67 19.95
CA VAL A 19 19.53 -13.93 19.38
C VAL A 19 20.22 -14.29 18.07
N GLY A 20 20.23 -13.38 17.08
CA GLY A 20 20.84 -13.67 15.78
C GLY A 20 20.47 -12.65 14.71
N TRP A 21 20.87 -12.95 13.48
CA TRP A 21 20.58 -12.09 12.33
C TRP A 21 19.10 -12.02 12.03
N VAL A 22 18.59 -10.79 11.92
CA VAL A 22 17.21 -10.49 11.57
C VAL A 22 17.17 -9.33 10.57
N GLN A 23 16.38 -9.48 9.52
CA GLN A 23 16.12 -8.41 8.54
C GLN A 23 15.07 -7.45 9.10
N LEU A 24 15.39 -6.16 9.15
CA LEU A 24 14.46 -5.08 9.48
C LEU A 24 13.72 -4.60 8.22
N GLN A 25 14.44 -4.06 7.26
CA GLN A 25 13.90 -3.62 5.97
C GLN A 25 14.93 -3.92 4.87
N ASN A 26 14.45 -4.20 3.65
CA ASN A 26 15.35 -4.53 2.56
C ASN A 26 14.75 -4.20 1.19
N GLN A 27 14.53 -2.92 0.95
CA GLN A 27 14.05 -2.45 -0.35
C GLN A 27 15.05 -2.71 -1.46
N TYR A 28 16.36 -2.65 -1.13
CA TYR A 28 17.42 -2.81 -2.12
C TYR A 28 17.44 -4.20 -2.76
N ASP A 29 17.42 -5.28 -1.97
CA ASP A 29 17.44 -6.63 -2.54
C ASP A 29 16.12 -6.95 -3.26
N ASN A 30 14.99 -6.42 -2.77
CA ASN A 30 13.69 -6.55 -3.42
C ASN A 30 13.72 -5.87 -4.80
N TRP A 31 14.25 -4.64 -4.89
CA TRP A 31 14.43 -3.95 -6.15
C TRP A 31 15.39 -4.70 -7.07
N LYS A 32 16.50 -5.19 -6.55
CA LYS A 32 17.50 -5.96 -7.31
C LYS A 32 16.91 -7.24 -7.91
N ALA A 33 15.93 -7.85 -7.27
CA ALA A 33 15.20 -9.01 -7.74
C ALA A 33 13.98 -8.67 -8.61
N SER A 34 13.57 -7.41 -8.67
CA SER A 34 12.38 -6.97 -9.40
C SER A 34 12.63 -6.90 -10.92
N HIS A 35 11.53 -6.83 -11.68
CA HIS A 35 11.56 -6.57 -13.12
C HIS A 35 12.00 -5.16 -13.50
N TRP A 36 12.16 -4.25 -12.53
CA TRP A 36 12.68 -2.89 -12.76
C TRP A 36 14.21 -2.85 -12.87
N ASN A 37 14.89 -3.90 -12.42
CA ASN A 37 16.33 -4.03 -12.51
C ASN A 37 16.72 -4.91 -13.70
N HIS A 38 17.03 -4.32 -14.81
CA HIS A 38 17.51 -4.99 -16.01
C HIS A 38 19.04 -5.13 -15.95
N LYS A 39 19.53 -6.07 -15.17
CA LYS A 39 20.95 -6.35 -14.85
C LYS A 39 21.94 -6.00 -15.96
N GLY A 40 22.67 -4.89 -15.79
CA GLY A 40 23.67 -4.43 -16.76
C GLY A 40 23.11 -3.64 -17.94
N ASP A 41 21.80 -3.37 -17.98
CA ASP A 41 21.16 -2.51 -18.98
C ASP A 41 20.56 -1.25 -18.32
N PRO A 42 21.32 -0.16 -18.19
CA PRO A 42 20.83 1.08 -17.61
C PRO A 42 19.70 1.72 -18.43
N ALA A 43 19.62 1.48 -19.72
CA ALA A 43 18.59 2.09 -20.56
C ALA A 43 17.19 1.62 -20.19
N HIS A 44 17.03 0.40 -19.68
CA HIS A 44 15.74 -0.16 -19.26
C HIS A 44 15.57 -0.21 -17.74
N THR A 45 16.64 -0.12 -16.97
CA THR A 45 16.58 -0.12 -15.50
C THR A 45 15.93 1.16 -14.99
N VAL A 46 15.07 1.03 -13.96
CA VAL A 46 14.52 2.14 -13.17
C VAL A 46 15.10 2.06 -11.76
N GLU A 47 15.85 3.08 -11.36
CA GLU A 47 16.54 3.12 -10.07
C GLU A 47 15.74 3.87 -8.99
N CYS A 48 16.15 3.70 -7.74
CA CYS A 48 15.54 4.34 -6.56
C CYS A 48 15.37 5.86 -6.73
N ARG A 49 16.43 6.55 -7.19
CA ARG A 49 16.44 8.01 -7.36
C ARG A 49 15.51 8.50 -8.47
N GLU A 50 15.27 7.69 -9.48
CA GLU A 50 14.43 8.09 -10.61
C GLU A 50 12.95 8.19 -10.19
N CYS A 51 12.51 7.31 -9.28
CA CYS A 51 11.17 7.37 -8.72
C CYS A 51 11.06 8.34 -7.53
N HIS A 52 12.01 8.27 -6.58
CA HIS A 52 11.90 8.99 -5.30
C HIS A 52 12.52 10.39 -5.31
N MET A 53 13.37 10.68 -6.29
CA MET A 53 14.07 11.96 -6.45
C MET A 53 13.89 12.49 -7.88
N PRO A 54 12.66 12.77 -8.32
CA PRO A 54 12.43 13.27 -9.69
C PRO A 54 13.18 14.59 -9.91
N LEU A 55 13.54 14.82 -11.16
CA LEU A 55 14.25 16.04 -11.56
C LEU A 55 13.34 17.27 -11.50
N VAL A 56 13.82 18.32 -10.87
CA VAL A 56 13.13 19.61 -10.76
C VAL A 56 14.06 20.73 -11.23
N GLY A 57 13.51 21.81 -11.78
CA GLY A 57 14.26 23.01 -12.13
C GLY A 57 14.96 23.56 -10.89
N SER A 58 16.24 23.94 -11.00
CA SER A 58 17.04 24.38 -9.87
C SER A 58 18.11 25.37 -10.29
N HIS A 59 18.41 26.31 -9.41
CA HIS A 59 19.58 27.17 -9.50
C HIS A 59 20.77 26.67 -8.66
N ASP A 60 20.66 25.45 -8.13
CA ASP A 60 21.74 24.79 -7.39
C ASP A 60 22.96 24.60 -8.30
N PRO A 61 24.18 24.87 -7.81
CA PRO A 61 25.42 24.64 -8.59
C PRO A 61 25.58 23.19 -9.08
N ALA A 62 24.96 22.21 -8.43
CA ALA A 62 24.91 20.81 -8.85
C ALA A 62 23.86 20.51 -9.93
N ALA A 63 23.09 21.50 -10.38
CA ALA A 63 22.16 21.33 -11.48
C ALA A 63 22.92 21.00 -12.77
N GLY A 64 22.41 20.03 -13.55
CA GLY A 64 23.09 19.59 -14.77
C GLY A 64 24.23 18.60 -14.52
N ASP A 65 24.24 17.86 -13.42
CA ASP A 65 25.26 16.85 -13.12
C ASP A 65 25.36 15.80 -14.24
N SER A 66 26.53 15.79 -14.90
CA SER A 66 26.83 14.89 -16.02
C SER A 66 27.04 13.43 -15.59
N SER A 67 27.19 13.16 -14.29
CA SER A 67 27.34 11.81 -13.76
C SER A 67 26.01 11.06 -13.65
N ASP A 68 24.90 11.75 -13.76
CA ASP A 68 23.57 11.14 -13.80
C ASP A 68 23.25 10.67 -15.23
N TYR A 69 23.41 9.38 -15.50
CA TYR A 69 23.34 8.80 -16.84
C TYR A 69 21.98 8.93 -17.56
N ASN A 70 20.91 9.25 -16.84
CA ASN A 70 19.56 9.36 -17.41
C ASN A 70 19.16 10.81 -17.74
N ARG A 71 20.12 11.72 -17.90
CA ARG A 71 19.79 13.13 -18.14
C ARG A 71 20.83 13.86 -18.99
N ASN A 72 20.42 14.98 -19.55
CA ASN A 72 21.31 15.93 -20.16
C ASN A 72 22.01 16.77 -19.08
N SER A 73 23.33 16.86 -19.11
CA SER A 73 24.15 17.61 -18.14
C SER A 73 23.88 19.12 -18.11
N TYR A 74 23.15 19.66 -19.06
CA TYR A 74 22.89 21.10 -19.18
C TYR A 74 21.39 21.43 -19.08
N ASP A 75 20.59 20.56 -18.46
CA ASP A 75 19.14 20.73 -18.38
C ASP A 75 18.66 21.73 -17.32
N GLY A 76 19.57 22.28 -16.49
CA GLY A 76 19.23 23.19 -15.41
C GLY A 76 18.37 22.56 -14.31
N LYS A 77 18.44 21.24 -14.15
CA LYS A 77 17.66 20.49 -13.17
C LYS A 77 18.56 19.86 -12.12
N HIS A 78 17.94 19.56 -10.99
CA HIS A 78 18.55 18.83 -9.88
C HIS A 78 17.62 17.75 -9.35
N ARG A 79 18.15 16.69 -8.76
CA ARG A 79 17.34 15.65 -8.11
C ARG A 79 16.65 16.22 -6.88
N SER A 80 15.31 16.12 -6.83
CA SER A 80 14.52 16.56 -5.69
C SER A 80 14.80 15.69 -4.46
N HIS A 81 15.01 16.33 -3.30
CA HIS A 81 15.12 15.64 -2.01
C HIS A 81 13.78 15.49 -1.28
N ARG A 82 12.67 15.55 -1.98
CA ARG A 82 11.33 15.34 -1.39
C ARG A 82 11.08 13.89 -1.01
N PHE A 83 11.74 12.94 -1.67
CA PHE A 83 11.58 11.50 -1.43
C PHE A 83 10.11 11.06 -1.41
N LEU A 84 9.38 11.37 -2.48
CA LEU A 84 7.97 11.00 -2.59
C LEU A 84 7.78 9.49 -2.34
N ALA A 85 6.91 9.19 -1.39
CA ALA A 85 6.57 7.84 -0.93
C ALA A 85 5.19 7.89 -0.26
N ALA A 86 4.82 6.92 0.56
CA ALA A 86 3.57 6.96 1.34
C ALA A 86 3.70 7.76 2.65
N ASN A 87 4.85 8.40 2.89
CA ASN A 87 5.13 9.13 4.14
C ASN A 87 4.62 10.58 4.06
N ASN A 88 3.36 10.79 4.40
CA ASN A 88 2.74 12.11 4.44
C ASN A 88 2.14 12.49 5.81
N MET A 89 2.21 11.62 6.80
CA MET A 89 1.62 11.88 8.12
C MET A 89 2.44 12.89 8.94
N MET A 90 3.74 12.68 9.05
CA MET A 90 4.60 13.47 9.95
C MET A 90 4.64 14.96 9.61
N PRO A 91 4.77 15.38 8.34
CA PRO A 91 4.73 16.80 8.01
C PRO A 91 3.45 17.49 8.47
N ASN A 92 2.30 16.84 8.31
CA ASN A 92 1.01 17.38 8.74
C ASN A 92 0.86 17.38 10.27
N LEU A 93 1.27 16.30 10.94
CA LEU A 93 1.22 16.18 12.39
C LEU A 93 2.07 17.25 13.09
N LEU A 94 3.21 17.58 12.52
CA LEU A 94 4.15 18.57 13.04
C LEU A 94 3.88 19.99 12.51
N HIS A 95 2.84 20.18 11.69
CA HIS A 95 2.48 21.47 11.08
C HIS A 95 3.67 22.15 10.37
N LEU A 96 4.47 21.35 9.64
CA LEU A 96 5.64 21.87 8.95
C LEU A 96 5.24 22.70 7.74
N GLU A 97 6.05 23.73 7.44
CA GLU A 97 5.90 24.50 6.21
C GLU A 97 5.98 23.58 4.98
N GLY A 98 5.03 23.72 4.07
CA GLY A 98 4.93 22.88 2.86
C GLY A 98 4.30 21.50 3.06
N ALA A 99 3.78 21.17 4.24
CA ALA A 99 3.15 19.89 4.54
C ALA A 99 2.00 19.54 3.58
N GLU A 100 1.12 20.50 3.29
CA GLU A 100 0.02 20.32 2.33
C GLU A 100 0.52 20.02 0.90
N LEU A 101 1.57 20.71 0.46
CA LEU A 101 2.18 20.46 -0.84
C LEU A 101 2.80 19.05 -0.87
N GLN A 102 3.52 18.66 0.16
CA GLN A 102 4.12 17.33 0.25
C GLN A 102 3.06 16.24 0.20
N SER A 103 1.97 16.37 0.95
CA SER A 103 0.85 15.42 0.95
C SER A 103 0.22 15.30 -0.42
N ARG A 104 -0.11 16.43 -1.05
CA ARG A 104 -0.69 16.44 -2.40
C ARG A 104 0.22 15.78 -3.44
N LEU A 105 1.53 16.07 -3.42
CA LEU A 105 2.48 15.46 -4.34
C LEU A 105 2.62 13.96 -4.09
N THR A 106 2.60 13.53 -2.83
CA THR A 106 2.61 12.11 -2.44
C THR A 106 1.37 11.39 -2.96
N GLU A 107 0.18 11.97 -2.78
CA GLU A 107 -1.07 11.40 -3.27
C GLU A 107 -1.09 11.30 -4.80
N GLN A 108 -0.68 12.35 -5.50
CA GLN A 108 -0.56 12.34 -6.96
C GLN A 108 0.42 11.25 -7.43
N TRP A 109 1.53 11.08 -6.73
CA TRP A 109 2.52 10.06 -7.04
C TRP A 109 1.96 8.65 -6.82
N LEU A 110 1.28 8.40 -5.70
CA LEU A 110 0.63 7.12 -5.40
C LEU A 110 -0.48 6.77 -6.41
N HIS A 111 -1.24 7.77 -6.86
CA HIS A 111 -2.30 7.59 -7.88
C HIS A 111 -1.74 7.52 -9.31
N GLY A 112 -0.42 7.68 -9.52
CA GLY A 112 0.19 7.68 -10.85
C GLY A 112 -0.08 8.94 -11.66
N GLN A 113 -0.49 10.01 -11.00
CA GLN A 113 -0.79 11.32 -11.60
C GLN A 113 0.43 12.26 -11.61
N PHE A 114 1.49 11.89 -10.88
CA PHE A 114 2.74 12.65 -10.85
C PHE A 114 3.63 12.21 -12.01
N PRO A 115 3.88 13.08 -13.01
CA PRO A 115 4.71 12.72 -14.14
C PRO A 115 6.19 12.71 -13.78
N ILE A 116 6.91 11.71 -14.26
CA ILE A 116 8.38 11.62 -14.19
C ILE A 116 8.88 11.45 -15.63
N PRO A 117 9.13 12.56 -16.35
CA PRO A 117 9.42 12.53 -17.79
C PRO A 117 10.62 11.65 -18.17
N GLU A 118 11.66 11.60 -17.34
CA GLU A 118 12.91 10.88 -17.59
C GLU A 118 12.76 9.35 -17.60
N ILE A 119 11.68 8.81 -17.00
CA ILE A 119 11.39 7.37 -16.97
C ILE A 119 10.04 7.00 -17.58
N ARG A 120 9.38 7.94 -18.25
CA ARG A 120 8.03 7.72 -18.79
C ARG A 120 7.94 6.48 -19.67
N ASP A 121 8.95 6.21 -20.48
CA ASP A 121 8.96 5.09 -21.42
C ASP A 121 9.36 3.75 -20.76
N LYS A 122 9.84 3.78 -19.53
CA LYS A 122 10.24 2.61 -18.75
C LYS A 122 9.28 2.27 -17.62
N TRP A 123 8.53 3.25 -17.12
CA TRP A 123 7.71 3.11 -15.93
C TRP A 123 6.25 2.88 -16.29
N ALA A 124 5.60 1.95 -15.59
CA ALA A 124 4.21 1.60 -15.87
C ALA A 124 3.27 2.79 -15.67
N GLU A 125 2.21 2.85 -16.45
CA GLU A 125 1.14 3.84 -16.26
C GLU A 125 0.17 3.45 -15.13
N GLY A 126 -0.53 4.44 -14.59
CA GLY A 126 -1.54 4.27 -13.55
C GLY A 126 -0.97 4.29 -12.12
N PRO A 127 -1.76 3.89 -11.11
CA PRO A 127 -1.38 3.98 -9.69
C PRO A 127 -0.28 2.99 -9.32
N VAL A 128 0.38 3.23 -8.18
CA VAL A 128 1.43 2.34 -7.66
C VAL A 128 0.90 0.94 -7.35
N VAL A 129 -0.33 0.84 -6.85
CA VAL A 129 -1.08 -0.41 -6.73
C VAL A 129 -2.35 -0.29 -7.56
N LYS A 130 -2.45 -1.10 -8.61
CA LYS A 130 -3.68 -1.21 -9.40
C LYS A 130 -4.72 -2.02 -8.66
N MET A 131 -5.97 -1.60 -8.76
CA MET A 131 -7.11 -2.30 -8.20
C MET A 131 -8.07 -2.68 -9.32
N ARG A 132 -8.51 -3.94 -9.34
CA ARG A 132 -9.53 -4.44 -10.26
C ARG A 132 -10.61 -5.13 -9.47
N LEU A 133 -11.82 -4.60 -9.56
CA LEU A 133 -13.02 -5.17 -8.96
C LEU A 133 -13.66 -6.16 -9.94
N GLU A 134 -14.02 -7.33 -9.44
CA GLU A 134 -14.84 -8.30 -10.14
C GLU A 134 -16.08 -8.61 -9.31
N ALA A 135 -17.24 -8.40 -9.91
CA ALA A 135 -18.55 -8.65 -9.31
C ALA A 135 -19.51 -9.15 -10.39
N PRO A 136 -20.60 -9.83 -10.05
CA PRO A 136 -21.65 -10.16 -11.02
C PRO A 136 -22.34 -8.90 -11.50
N ASP A 137 -22.72 -8.88 -12.78
CA ASP A 137 -23.47 -7.77 -13.39
C ASP A 137 -24.89 -7.65 -12.85
N GLU A 138 -25.50 -8.81 -12.45
CA GLU A 138 -26.86 -8.89 -11.94
C GLU A 138 -26.94 -9.85 -10.77
N VAL A 139 -27.76 -9.52 -9.77
CA VAL A 139 -28.10 -10.37 -8.63
C VAL A 139 -29.56 -10.22 -8.26
N SER A 140 -30.19 -11.31 -7.83
CA SER A 140 -31.57 -11.25 -7.36
C SER A 140 -31.66 -10.70 -5.93
N PRO A 141 -32.75 -9.99 -5.60
CA PRO A 141 -33.00 -9.52 -4.24
C PRO A 141 -32.87 -10.62 -3.21
N GLY A 142 -32.22 -10.35 -2.09
CA GLY A 142 -31.97 -11.31 -1.00
C GLY A 142 -30.84 -12.30 -1.24
N GLN A 143 -30.23 -12.33 -2.42
CA GLN A 143 -29.06 -13.16 -2.68
C GLN A 143 -27.77 -12.51 -2.17
N LEU A 144 -26.73 -13.33 -1.98
CA LEU A 144 -25.39 -12.83 -1.71
C LEU A 144 -24.74 -12.36 -3.01
N ILE A 145 -24.11 -11.20 -2.94
CA ILE A 145 -23.30 -10.61 -4.01
C ILE A 145 -21.85 -11.00 -3.75
N PRO A 146 -21.32 -12.04 -4.38
CA PRO A 146 -19.91 -12.35 -4.29
C PRO A 146 -19.12 -11.33 -5.13
N PHE A 147 -18.09 -10.73 -4.57
CA PHE A 147 -17.18 -9.88 -5.33
C PHE A 147 -15.76 -10.02 -4.81
N ARG A 148 -14.81 -9.73 -5.67
CA ARG A 148 -13.40 -9.79 -5.32
C ARG A 148 -12.65 -8.58 -5.84
N LEU A 149 -11.67 -8.16 -5.05
CA LEU A 149 -10.75 -7.11 -5.39
C LEU A 149 -9.36 -7.71 -5.61
N ILE A 150 -8.80 -7.47 -6.78
CA ILE A 150 -7.46 -7.89 -7.16
C ILE A 150 -6.56 -6.65 -7.08
N LEU A 151 -5.52 -6.76 -6.26
CA LEU A 151 -4.54 -5.73 -5.97
C LEU A 151 -3.22 -6.11 -6.63
N THR A 152 -2.72 -5.31 -7.54
CA THR A 152 -1.48 -5.60 -8.28
C THR A 152 -0.43 -4.52 -8.01
N SER A 153 0.76 -4.93 -7.58
CA SER A 153 1.92 -4.06 -7.49
C SER A 153 2.35 -3.62 -8.89
N ASN A 154 2.02 -2.38 -9.27
CA ASN A 154 2.16 -1.90 -10.65
C ASN A 154 3.45 -1.10 -10.88
N LYS A 155 3.76 -0.18 -9.97
CA LYS A 155 4.86 0.79 -10.15
C LYS A 155 5.91 0.72 -9.05
N VAL A 156 5.76 -0.17 -8.08
CA VAL A 156 6.67 -0.27 -6.94
C VAL A 156 7.87 -1.12 -7.31
N GLY A 157 9.06 -0.63 -7.00
CA GLY A 157 10.33 -1.33 -7.27
C GLY A 157 10.74 -2.33 -6.17
N HIS A 158 10.00 -2.38 -5.09
CA HIS A 158 10.22 -3.22 -3.92
C HIS A 158 8.87 -3.70 -3.37
N ASP A 159 8.83 -4.45 -2.30
CA ASP A 159 7.55 -4.85 -1.70
C ASP A 159 6.76 -3.63 -1.19
N PHE A 160 5.43 -3.77 -1.21
CA PHE A 160 4.47 -2.75 -0.76
C PHE A 160 3.49 -3.37 0.26
N PRO A 161 3.26 -2.73 1.43
CA PRO A 161 4.00 -1.61 1.98
C PRO A 161 5.41 -2.02 2.42
N THR A 162 6.30 -1.05 2.57
CA THR A 162 7.67 -1.26 3.03
C THR A 162 8.15 -0.13 3.93
N GLY A 163 9.18 -0.38 4.73
CA GLY A 163 9.74 0.56 5.68
C GLY A 163 9.94 -0.08 7.06
N PRO A 164 9.92 0.70 8.15
CA PRO A 164 9.98 0.17 9.50
C PRO A 164 8.81 -0.78 9.77
N LEU A 165 9.12 -2.04 10.09
CA LEU A 165 8.15 -3.14 10.07
C LEU A 165 6.98 -2.95 11.04
N ASP A 166 7.20 -2.28 12.16
CA ASP A 166 6.19 -1.99 13.17
C ASP A 166 5.25 -0.83 12.80
N LEU A 167 5.62 0.00 11.82
CA LEU A 167 4.85 1.18 11.40
C LEU A 167 4.13 0.99 10.06
N ILE A 168 4.62 0.06 9.22
CA ILE A 168 4.05 -0.12 7.88
C ILE A 168 2.70 -0.80 7.94
N GLN A 169 1.69 -0.14 7.39
CA GLN A 169 0.34 -0.67 7.30
C GLN A 169 -0.41 -0.08 6.12
N SER A 170 -1.03 -0.96 5.33
CA SER A 170 -1.99 -0.59 4.29
C SER A 170 -3.16 -1.55 4.36
N TRP A 171 -4.35 -1.10 3.99
CA TRP A 171 -5.54 -1.93 4.05
C TRP A 171 -6.50 -1.63 2.91
N VAL A 172 -7.42 -2.54 2.70
CA VAL A 172 -8.52 -2.36 1.76
C VAL A 172 -9.72 -1.81 2.52
N GLU A 173 -10.17 -0.63 2.12
CA GLU A 173 -11.45 -0.09 2.51
C GLU A 173 -12.43 -0.25 1.35
N VAL A 174 -13.56 -0.88 1.59
CA VAL A 174 -14.60 -1.12 0.60
C VAL A 174 -15.96 -0.80 1.17
N SER A 175 -16.82 -0.20 0.35
CA SER A 175 -18.20 0.11 0.68
C SER A 175 -19.07 -0.22 -0.52
N VAL A 176 -20.16 -0.95 -0.29
CA VAL A 176 -21.20 -1.21 -1.27
C VAL A 176 -22.43 -0.45 -0.85
N THR A 177 -23.00 0.32 -1.76
CA THR A 177 -24.19 1.14 -1.52
C THR A 177 -25.32 0.73 -2.47
N ASP A 178 -26.55 0.87 -2.02
CA ASP A 178 -27.72 0.78 -2.90
C ASP A 178 -27.92 2.09 -3.70
N GLU A 179 -28.95 2.12 -4.56
CA GLU A 179 -29.30 3.31 -5.38
C GLU A 179 -29.65 4.54 -4.54
N ALA A 180 -30.15 4.34 -3.32
CA ALA A 180 -30.46 5.42 -2.38
C ALA A 180 -29.21 5.94 -1.64
N GLY A 181 -28.03 5.36 -1.90
CA GLY A 181 -26.80 5.69 -1.22
C GLY A 181 -26.68 5.06 0.16
N GLN A 182 -27.59 4.15 0.54
CA GLN A 182 -27.49 3.44 1.81
C GLN A 182 -26.40 2.37 1.74
N VAL A 183 -25.53 2.35 2.73
CA VAL A 183 -24.46 1.34 2.80
C VAL A 183 -25.04 -0.01 3.18
N ILE A 184 -24.90 -1.00 2.29
CA ILE A 184 -25.37 -2.38 2.50
C ILE A 184 -24.23 -3.32 2.91
N PHE A 185 -22.99 -2.93 2.65
CA PHE A 185 -21.79 -3.64 3.10
C PHE A 185 -20.63 -2.66 3.28
N ALA A 186 -19.81 -2.88 4.27
CA ALA A 186 -18.54 -2.17 4.43
C ALA A 186 -17.50 -3.07 5.11
N SER A 187 -16.24 -2.86 4.75
CA SER A 187 -15.07 -3.48 5.36
C SER A 187 -13.90 -2.49 5.34
N GLY A 188 -13.03 -2.54 6.33
CA GLY A 188 -11.85 -1.69 6.39
C GLY A 188 -12.11 -0.29 6.96
N ARG A 189 -13.25 -0.04 7.55
CA ARG A 189 -13.54 1.23 8.23
C ARG A 189 -12.65 1.39 9.46
N ARG A 190 -12.45 2.63 9.82
CA ARG A 190 -11.81 2.99 11.10
C ARG A 190 -12.89 3.32 12.13
N ASN A 191 -12.70 2.83 13.35
CA ASN A 191 -13.58 3.19 14.48
C ASN A 191 -13.34 4.63 14.94
N GLU A 192 -14.08 5.08 15.95
CA GLU A 192 -14.00 6.44 16.54
C GLU A 192 -12.59 6.78 17.08
N LYS A 193 -11.79 5.78 17.41
CA LYS A 193 -10.39 5.93 17.87
C LYS A 193 -9.39 5.80 16.72
N HIS A 194 -9.86 5.81 15.47
CA HIS A 194 -9.07 5.65 14.25
C HIS A 194 -8.37 4.30 14.08
N PHE A 195 -8.72 3.29 14.86
CA PHE A 195 -8.26 1.92 14.63
C PHE A 195 -9.04 1.26 13.51
N ILE A 196 -8.34 0.48 12.70
CA ILE A 196 -8.94 -0.34 11.63
C ILE A 196 -9.78 -1.44 12.27
N GLU A 197 -10.99 -1.65 11.75
CA GLU A 197 -11.90 -2.67 12.23
C GLU A 197 -11.29 -4.09 12.08
N PRO A 198 -11.54 -4.99 13.06
CA PRO A 198 -11.11 -6.39 12.97
C PRO A 198 -11.66 -7.08 11.71
N GLY A 199 -10.93 -8.03 11.16
CA GLY A 199 -11.33 -8.76 9.95
C GLY A 199 -11.00 -8.04 8.64
N THR A 200 -10.47 -6.83 8.69
CA THR A 200 -10.03 -6.09 7.50
C THR A 200 -8.86 -6.78 6.82
N PHE A 201 -8.87 -6.76 5.48
CA PHE A 201 -7.74 -7.22 4.68
C PHE A 201 -6.58 -6.21 4.79
N LEU A 202 -5.48 -6.66 5.38
CA LEU A 202 -4.34 -5.83 5.75
C LEU A 202 -3.05 -6.30 5.09
N PHE A 203 -2.27 -5.35 4.59
CA PHE A 203 -0.85 -5.50 4.34
C PHE A 203 -0.08 -4.87 5.50
N LYS A 204 0.66 -5.69 6.24
CA LYS A 204 1.46 -5.25 7.39
C LYS A 204 2.54 -6.26 7.73
N ALA A 205 3.43 -5.89 8.63
CA ALA A 205 4.28 -6.83 9.36
C ALA A 205 4.00 -6.75 10.86
N GLU A 206 4.24 -7.85 11.57
CA GLU A 206 4.14 -7.94 13.02
C GLU A 206 5.47 -8.46 13.56
N PRO A 207 6.46 -7.56 13.75
CA PRO A 207 7.73 -7.92 14.36
C PRO A 207 7.55 -8.28 15.83
N VAL A 208 8.36 -9.22 16.31
CA VAL A 208 8.29 -9.71 17.69
C VAL A 208 9.66 -9.75 18.35
N ASP A 209 9.66 -9.59 19.68
CA ASP A 209 10.80 -9.79 20.55
C ASP A 209 11.03 -11.27 20.88
N GLN A 210 12.07 -11.58 21.65
CA GLN A 210 12.41 -12.95 22.08
C GLN A 210 11.36 -13.63 22.95
N TYR A 211 10.40 -12.88 23.49
CA TYR A 211 9.30 -13.40 24.32
C TYR A 211 7.99 -13.52 23.52
N GLY A 212 8.01 -13.15 22.23
CA GLY A 212 6.83 -13.16 21.37
C GLY A 212 5.93 -11.92 21.50
N ASN A 213 6.35 -10.90 22.25
CA ASN A 213 5.61 -9.65 22.32
C ASN A 213 5.77 -8.88 21.01
N LEU A 214 4.70 -8.16 20.60
CA LEU A 214 4.76 -7.27 19.44
C LEU A 214 5.69 -6.09 19.72
N ILE A 215 6.49 -5.78 18.69
CA ILE A 215 7.23 -4.53 18.62
C ILE A 215 6.27 -3.46 18.08
N ASP A 216 5.85 -2.54 18.94
CA ASP A 216 4.86 -1.50 18.65
C ASP A 216 5.29 -0.09 19.07
N ARG A 217 6.54 0.06 19.53
CA ARG A 217 7.14 1.31 20.00
C ARG A 217 8.43 1.68 19.27
N HIS A 218 8.57 1.16 18.06
CA HIS A 218 9.77 1.32 17.26
C HIS A 218 11.08 0.82 17.90
N ASN A 219 10.95 -0.10 18.85
CA ASN A 219 12.07 -0.76 19.53
C ASN A 219 12.60 -1.94 18.70
N LEU A 220 12.90 -1.70 17.43
CA LEU A 220 13.32 -2.72 16.47
C LEU A 220 14.63 -3.43 16.82
N TRP A 221 15.45 -2.87 17.72
CA TRP A 221 16.66 -3.51 18.24
C TRP A 221 16.37 -4.77 19.06
N GLU A 222 15.15 -4.95 19.55
CA GLU A 222 14.71 -6.15 20.28
C GLU A 222 14.12 -7.22 19.36
N MET A 223 13.98 -6.91 18.08
CA MET A 223 13.35 -7.79 17.11
C MET A 223 14.17 -9.06 16.90
N VAL A 224 13.50 -10.22 16.97
CA VAL A 224 14.08 -11.54 16.68
C VAL A 224 13.40 -12.25 15.52
N GLY A 225 12.27 -11.73 15.06
CA GLY A 225 11.52 -12.32 13.96
C GLY A 225 10.24 -11.57 13.63
N VAL A 226 9.47 -12.11 12.71
CA VAL A 226 8.17 -11.59 12.27
C VAL A 226 7.16 -12.73 12.35
N ARG A 227 6.10 -12.56 13.15
CA ARG A 227 5.05 -13.59 13.28
C ARG A 227 4.02 -13.54 12.17
N TYR A 228 3.84 -12.37 11.53
CA TYR A 228 2.97 -12.15 10.39
C TYR A 228 3.58 -11.14 9.45
N ARG A 229 3.52 -11.41 8.15
CA ARG A 229 3.88 -10.45 7.10
C ARG A 229 3.04 -10.71 5.86
N ARG A 230 2.43 -9.64 5.35
CA ARG A 230 1.78 -9.61 4.06
C ARG A 230 2.20 -8.35 3.31
N SER A 231 2.73 -8.52 2.12
CA SER A 231 3.14 -7.43 1.22
C SER A 231 3.02 -7.88 -0.23
N LEU A 232 2.91 -6.92 -1.14
CA LEU A 232 2.92 -7.16 -2.59
C LEU A 232 4.34 -6.99 -3.13
N PHE A 233 4.89 -8.00 -3.78
CA PHE A 233 6.13 -7.87 -4.54
C PHE A 233 5.89 -7.20 -5.89
N PRO A 234 6.92 -6.57 -6.51
CA PRO A 234 6.82 -5.94 -7.81
C PRO A 234 6.24 -6.88 -8.87
N GLY A 235 5.14 -6.47 -9.50
CA GLY A 235 4.44 -7.24 -10.54
C GLY A 235 3.54 -8.36 -10.04
N TYR A 236 3.50 -8.65 -8.73
CA TYR A 236 2.60 -9.66 -8.17
C TYR A 236 1.24 -9.08 -7.78
N SER A 237 0.26 -9.95 -7.70
CA SER A 237 -1.10 -9.61 -7.27
C SER A 237 -1.50 -10.40 -6.05
N ASP A 238 -2.35 -9.79 -5.23
CA ASP A 238 -3.09 -10.45 -4.14
C ASP A 238 -4.59 -10.23 -4.36
N THR A 239 -5.42 -11.10 -3.81
CA THR A 239 -6.86 -11.05 -4.01
C THR A 239 -7.58 -11.15 -2.67
N VAL A 240 -8.59 -10.31 -2.49
CA VAL A 240 -9.50 -10.40 -1.37
C VAL A 240 -10.93 -10.61 -1.88
N GLU A 241 -11.65 -11.52 -1.23
CA GLU A 241 -13.03 -11.87 -1.57
C GLU A 241 -13.99 -11.39 -0.49
N TYR A 242 -15.12 -10.88 -0.92
CA TYR A 242 -16.18 -10.37 -0.08
C TYR A 242 -17.53 -10.91 -0.52
N GLN A 243 -18.50 -10.82 0.39
CA GLN A 243 -19.91 -11.10 0.11
C GLN A 243 -20.78 -10.02 0.77
N ALA A 244 -21.60 -9.37 -0.02
CA ALA A 244 -22.63 -8.45 0.47
C ALA A 244 -24.01 -9.06 0.27
N ALA A 245 -24.97 -8.71 1.12
CA ALA A 245 -26.36 -9.13 0.92
C ALA A 245 -27.09 -8.14 0.00
N CYS A 246 -27.68 -8.64 -1.10
CA CYS A 246 -28.54 -7.80 -1.93
C CYS A 246 -29.78 -7.38 -1.14
N PRO A 247 -30.12 -6.09 -1.07
CA PRO A 247 -31.31 -5.64 -0.36
C PRO A 247 -32.58 -6.28 -0.92
N SER A 248 -33.51 -6.58 -0.04
CA SER A 248 -34.86 -7.05 -0.39
C SER A 248 -35.85 -6.44 0.56
N SER A 249 -37.12 -6.28 0.09
CA SER A 249 -38.24 -6.00 1.01
C SER A 249 -38.70 -7.31 1.62
N ILE A 250 -38.80 -7.37 2.95
CA ILE A 250 -39.37 -8.52 3.67
C ILE A 250 -40.81 -8.20 3.98
N SER A 251 -41.75 -9.05 3.57
CA SER A 251 -43.20 -8.85 3.75
C SER A 251 -43.68 -9.17 5.16
N SER A 252 -42.85 -9.76 6.00
CA SER A 252 -43.16 -10.06 7.41
C SER A 252 -42.13 -9.42 8.34
N SER A 253 -42.53 -9.07 9.55
CA SER A 253 -41.80 -8.33 10.58
C SER A 253 -40.27 -8.54 10.54
N PRO A 254 -39.47 -7.47 10.48
CA PRO A 254 -38.03 -7.57 10.36
C PRO A 254 -37.45 -8.28 11.60
N ARG A 255 -36.85 -9.43 11.39
CA ARG A 255 -36.01 -10.08 12.39
C ARG A 255 -34.56 -9.77 12.07
N VAL A 256 -33.90 -9.08 12.96
CA VAL A 256 -32.45 -8.91 12.88
C VAL A 256 -31.82 -10.25 13.25
N ALA A 257 -31.16 -10.88 12.30
CA ALA A 257 -30.36 -12.06 12.59
C ALA A 257 -29.17 -11.65 13.48
N ARG A 258 -29.04 -12.29 14.64
CA ARG A 258 -27.84 -12.10 15.49
C ARG A 258 -26.70 -12.97 14.99
N VAL A 259 -25.49 -12.49 15.17
CA VAL A 259 -24.29 -13.30 14.92
C VAL A 259 -24.38 -14.58 15.76
N GLY A 260 -24.35 -15.76 15.13
CA GLY A 260 -24.59 -17.07 15.75
C GLY A 260 -25.94 -17.75 15.42
N GLU A 261 -26.89 -17.03 14.84
CA GLU A 261 -28.20 -17.59 14.41
C GLU A 261 -28.20 -18.00 12.92
N LEU A 262 -27.03 -18.06 12.29
CA LEU A 262 -26.87 -18.33 10.86
C LEU A 262 -27.29 -19.74 10.40
N ASN A 263 -27.52 -20.68 11.34
CA ASN A 263 -27.88 -22.06 11.05
C ASN A 263 -29.39 -22.37 11.13
N GLU A 264 -30.23 -21.38 11.43
CA GLU A 264 -31.66 -21.58 11.42
C GLU A 264 -32.25 -21.34 10.04
N THR A 265 -32.90 -22.33 9.47
CA THR A 265 -33.69 -22.18 8.24
C THR A 265 -34.85 -21.25 8.53
N ARG A 266 -34.82 -20.06 7.97
CA ARG A 266 -35.92 -19.09 8.11
C ARG A 266 -36.61 -18.93 6.77
N ASN A 267 -37.93 -19.04 6.78
CA ASN A 267 -38.74 -18.71 5.62
C ASN A 267 -38.89 -17.17 5.56
N PHE A 268 -38.26 -16.56 4.61
CA PHE A 268 -38.42 -15.14 4.27
C PHE A 268 -39.25 -15.06 2.97
N GLU A 269 -40.23 -14.20 2.96
CA GLU A 269 -40.86 -13.77 1.72
C GLU A 269 -40.12 -12.53 1.23
N PHE A 270 -39.49 -12.62 0.08
CA PHE A 270 -38.77 -11.53 -0.56
C PHE A 270 -39.64 -10.93 -1.66
N ALA A 271 -39.83 -9.62 -1.62
CA ALA A 271 -40.37 -8.89 -2.75
C ALA A 271 -39.22 -8.18 -3.47
N PRO A 272 -39.12 -8.22 -4.80
CA PRO A 272 -38.13 -7.49 -5.54
C PRO A 272 -38.30 -5.98 -5.28
N LYS A 273 -37.22 -5.32 -4.93
CA LYS A 273 -37.14 -3.86 -5.05
C LYS A 273 -36.67 -3.62 -6.48
N GLY A 274 -37.55 -3.10 -7.31
CA GLY A 274 -37.25 -2.67 -8.65
C GLY A 274 -36.21 -1.53 -8.67
#